data_fe3c9033f0ba40cdd766e8b921b6f3a2
#
_entry.id   fe3c9033f0ba40cdd766e8b921b6f3a2
#
_cell.length_a   1.000
_cell.length_b   1.000
_cell.length_c   1.000
_cell.angle_alpha   90.00
_cell.angle_beta   90.00
_cell.angle_gamma   90.00
#
_symmetry.space_group_name_H-M   'P 1'
#
loop_
_entity.id
_entity.type
_entity.pdbx_description
1 polymer ?
#
loop_
_entity_poly.entity_id
_entity_poly.type
_entity_poly.pdbx_seq_one_letter_code
_entity_poly.pdbx_strand_id
1 'polypeptide(L)'
;MDNREIQKIKLRFGIIGNSEELNRAIDIAMQVAPTDLSVLVTGESGVGKEHFPQIIHQNSARKHNKYIAVNCGAIPEGTIDSELFGHVKGAFTGAIDERNGYFAEVNNGTIFLDEIGDLDLNCQVKLLRVLQEQTFEPLGESKPRKVN
;
A
#
# COMPACT_ATOMS: atom_id res chain seq x y z
N MET A 1 3.74 -21.94 -12.02
CA MET A 1 5.13 -21.59 -11.67
C MET A 1 5.80 -22.84 -11.09
N ASP A 2 6.99 -23.16 -11.56
CA ASP A 2 7.67 -24.36 -11.07
C ASP A 2 8.46 -24.09 -9.78
N ASN A 3 8.93 -25.16 -9.15
CA ASN A 3 9.65 -25.04 -7.87
C ASN A 3 10.98 -24.28 -7.98
N ARG A 4 11.62 -24.29 -9.13
CA ARG A 4 12.88 -23.58 -9.34
C ARG A 4 12.68 -22.08 -9.32
N GLU A 5 11.62 -21.61 -9.96
CA GLU A 5 11.27 -20.18 -9.97
C GLU A 5 10.91 -19.68 -8.58
N ILE A 6 10.13 -20.47 -7.83
CA ILE A 6 9.78 -20.16 -6.45
C ILE A 6 11.03 -20.07 -5.58
N GLN A 7 11.98 -21.01 -5.71
CA GLN A 7 13.22 -20.98 -4.93
C GLN A 7 14.08 -19.76 -5.25
N LYS A 8 14.14 -19.35 -6.51
CA LYS A 8 14.84 -18.12 -6.92
C LYS A 8 14.25 -16.88 -6.26
N ILE A 9 12.94 -16.78 -6.20
CA ILE A 9 12.25 -15.67 -5.55
C ILE A 9 12.54 -15.67 -4.04
N LYS A 10 12.47 -16.83 -3.38
CA LYS A 10 12.81 -16.94 -1.96
C LYS A 10 14.22 -16.47 -1.66
N LEU A 11 15.19 -16.88 -2.47
CA LEU A 11 16.58 -16.44 -2.30
C LEU A 11 16.73 -14.93 -2.50
N ARG A 12 16.09 -14.38 -3.51
CA ARG A 12 16.17 -12.95 -3.82
C ARG A 12 15.62 -12.07 -2.70
N PHE A 13 14.54 -12.50 -2.04
CA PHE A 13 13.86 -11.72 -1.01
C PHE A 13 14.18 -12.19 0.42
N GLY A 14 15.07 -13.15 0.58
CA GLY A 14 15.45 -13.64 1.89
C GLY A 14 14.36 -14.43 2.62
N ILE A 15 13.47 -15.09 1.89
CA ILE A 15 12.36 -15.84 2.45
C ILE A 15 12.82 -17.24 2.82
N ILE A 16 12.59 -17.64 4.07
CA ILE A 16 12.93 -18.97 4.59
C ILE A 16 11.64 -19.76 4.80
N GLY A 17 11.63 -21.01 4.37
CA GLY A 17 10.50 -21.91 4.54
C GLY A 17 10.16 -22.61 3.23
N ASN A 18 9.38 -23.67 3.33
CA ASN A 18 9.01 -24.50 2.18
C ASN A 18 7.61 -25.12 2.32
N SER A 19 6.68 -24.44 3.00
CA SER A 19 5.31 -24.92 3.09
C SER A 19 4.58 -24.72 1.75
N GLU A 20 3.58 -25.56 1.49
CA GLU A 20 2.75 -25.42 0.30
C GLU A 20 2.00 -24.08 0.29
N GLU A 21 1.55 -23.63 1.47
CA GLU A 21 0.84 -22.35 1.61
C GLU A 21 1.74 -21.18 1.22
N LEU A 22 3.00 -21.19 1.69
CA LEU A 22 3.97 -20.16 1.35
C LEU A 22 4.27 -20.16 -0.16
N ASN A 23 4.50 -21.33 -0.73
CA ASN A 23 4.80 -21.47 -2.15
C ASN A 23 3.62 -21.00 -3.02
N ARG A 24 2.39 -21.33 -2.60
CA ARG A 24 1.19 -20.87 -3.30
C ARG A 24 1.04 -19.35 -3.22
N ALA A 25 1.30 -18.77 -2.05
CA ALA A 25 1.22 -17.32 -1.87
C ALA A 25 2.23 -16.60 -2.77
N ILE A 26 3.44 -17.11 -2.88
CA ILE A 26 4.46 -16.56 -3.78
C ILE A 26 4.00 -16.66 -5.25
N ASP A 27 3.45 -17.80 -5.64
CA ASP A 27 2.93 -17.99 -7.00
C ASP A 27 1.81 -17.00 -7.31
N ILE A 28 0.86 -16.82 -6.40
CA ILE A 28 -0.21 -15.83 -6.57
C ILE A 28 0.36 -14.41 -6.67
N ALA A 29 1.31 -14.06 -5.82
CA ALA A 29 1.95 -12.74 -5.87
C ALA A 29 2.57 -12.48 -7.25
N MET A 30 3.24 -13.48 -7.82
CA MET A 30 3.82 -13.36 -9.15
C MET A 30 2.77 -13.25 -10.25
N GLN A 31 1.63 -13.90 -10.09
CA GLN A 31 0.54 -13.82 -11.07
C GLN A 31 -0.16 -12.45 -11.04
N VAL A 32 -0.33 -11.84 -9.88
CA VAL A 32 -1.01 -10.54 -9.76
C VAL A 32 -0.09 -9.36 -10.05
N ALA A 33 1.23 -9.54 -9.92
CA ALA A 33 2.19 -8.45 -10.06
C ALA A 33 2.08 -7.68 -11.39
N PRO A 34 1.89 -8.34 -12.56
CA PRO A 34 1.74 -7.61 -13.83
C PRO A 34 0.39 -6.93 -14.00
N THR A 35 -0.56 -7.13 -13.10
CA THR A 35 -1.91 -6.56 -13.20
C THR A 35 -2.03 -5.27 -12.38
N ASP A 36 -3.14 -4.55 -12.58
CA ASP A 36 -3.47 -3.36 -11.79
C ASP A 36 -4.40 -3.67 -10.61
N LEU A 37 -4.51 -4.93 -10.23
CA LEU A 37 -5.36 -5.34 -9.12
C LEU A 37 -4.81 -4.85 -7.79
N SER A 38 -5.72 -4.36 -6.94
CA SER A 38 -5.41 -4.14 -5.52
C SER A 38 -5.35 -5.49 -4.82
N VAL A 39 -4.36 -5.67 -3.95
CA VAL A 39 -4.08 -6.96 -3.33
C VAL A 39 -4.19 -6.83 -1.81
N LEU A 40 -4.90 -7.77 -1.19
CA LEU A 40 -4.97 -7.89 0.26
C LEU A 40 -4.04 -9.00 0.72
N VAL A 41 -3.08 -8.66 1.58
CA VAL A 41 -2.16 -9.63 2.18
C VAL A 41 -2.63 -9.91 3.60
N THR A 42 -3.00 -11.16 3.87
CA THR A 42 -3.45 -11.58 5.20
C THR A 42 -2.42 -12.47 5.87
N GLY A 43 -2.42 -12.47 7.20
CA GLY A 43 -1.53 -13.26 8.00
C GLY A 43 -1.19 -12.58 9.31
N GLU A 44 -0.62 -13.31 10.24
CA GLU A 44 -0.17 -12.77 11.52
C GLU A 44 1.08 -11.91 11.33
N SER A 45 1.27 -10.92 12.22
CA SER A 45 2.49 -10.11 12.24
C SER A 45 3.72 -11.00 12.43
N GLY A 46 4.78 -10.71 11.71
CA GLY A 46 6.05 -11.42 11.82
C GLY A 46 6.16 -12.71 11.02
N VAL A 47 5.15 -13.09 10.23
CA VAL A 47 5.19 -14.28 9.38
C VAL A 47 5.67 -14.00 7.95
N GLY A 48 6.31 -12.86 7.74
CA GLY A 48 6.87 -12.52 6.43
C GLY A 48 5.93 -11.81 5.47
N LYS A 49 4.81 -11.25 5.94
CA LYS A 49 3.88 -10.49 5.11
C LYS A 49 4.54 -9.35 4.34
N GLU A 50 5.54 -8.74 4.93
CA GLU A 50 6.25 -7.60 4.35
C GLU A 50 7.02 -7.93 3.07
N HIS A 51 7.30 -9.19 2.81
CA HIS A 51 7.98 -9.62 1.58
C HIS A 51 7.06 -9.57 0.37
N PHE A 52 5.77 -9.83 0.55
CA PHE A 52 4.83 -9.94 -0.55
C PHE A 52 4.59 -8.63 -1.30
N PRO A 53 4.42 -7.48 -0.64
CA PRO A 53 4.33 -6.21 -1.36
C PRO A 53 5.55 -5.91 -2.20
N GLN A 54 6.75 -6.24 -1.72
CA GLN A 54 7.99 -6.05 -2.46
C GLN A 54 8.09 -6.98 -3.66
N ILE A 55 7.69 -8.24 -3.51
CA ILE A 55 7.64 -9.20 -4.63
C ILE A 55 6.72 -8.66 -5.72
N ILE A 56 5.53 -8.23 -5.35
CA ILE A 56 4.55 -7.69 -6.28
C ILE A 56 5.09 -6.44 -6.98
N HIS A 57 5.61 -5.49 -6.23
CA HIS A 57 6.13 -4.24 -6.81
C HIS A 57 7.28 -4.49 -7.78
N GLN A 58 8.28 -5.28 -7.39
CA GLN A 58 9.46 -5.53 -8.20
C GLN A 58 9.20 -6.36 -9.45
N ASN A 59 8.08 -7.07 -9.49
CA ASN A 59 7.66 -7.86 -10.65
C ASN A 59 6.50 -7.22 -11.41
N SER A 60 6.14 -6.00 -11.07
CA SER A 60 5.08 -5.23 -11.74
C SER A 60 5.66 -4.32 -12.83
N ALA A 61 4.77 -3.77 -13.64
CA ALA A 61 5.11 -2.72 -14.59
C ALA A 61 5.60 -1.43 -13.89
N ARG A 62 5.37 -1.32 -12.58
CA ARG A 62 5.72 -0.15 -11.76
C ARG A 62 7.02 -0.31 -10.98
N LYS A 63 7.82 -1.32 -11.28
CA LYS A 63 9.03 -1.67 -10.52
C LYS A 63 10.07 -0.55 -10.41
N HIS A 64 10.08 0.38 -11.36
CA HIS A 64 10.97 1.55 -11.35
C HIS A 64 10.33 2.81 -10.80
N ASN A 65 9.06 2.73 -10.42
CA ASN A 65 8.31 3.83 -9.83
C ASN A 65 8.37 3.76 -8.30
N LYS A 66 7.83 4.77 -7.64
CA LYS A 66 7.89 4.86 -6.18
C LYS A 66 7.20 3.69 -5.48
N TYR A 67 7.83 3.23 -4.42
CA TYR A 67 7.25 2.28 -3.47
C TYR A 67 7.28 2.92 -2.08
N ILE A 68 6.13 2.96 -1.42
CA ILE A 68 6.02 3.50 -0.06
C ILE A 68 5.35 2.44 0.81
N ALA A 69 5.96 2.11 1.93
CA ALA A 69 5.36 1.25 2.96
C ALA A 69 4.94 2.10 4.14
N VAL A 70 3.68 1.99 4.55
CA VAL A 70 3.10 2.76 5.66
C VAL A 70 2.54 1.79 6.70
N ASN A 71 3.00 1.92 7.94
CA ASN A 71 2.38 1.23 9.06
C ASN A 71 1.31 2.15 9.67
N CYS A 72 0.04 1.87 9.37
CA CYS A 72 -1.08 2.69 9.83
C CYS A 72 -1.22 2.69 11.34
N GLY A 73 -0.83 1.61 12.01
CA GLY A 73 -0.88 1.53 13.48
C GLY A 73 0.18 2.36 14.19
N ALA A 74 1.25 2.74 13.48
CA ALA A 74 2.34 3.55 14.05
C ALA A 74 2.11 5.05 13.91
N ILE A 75 1.12 5.48 13.15
CA ILE A 75 0.83 6.89 12.92
C ILE A 75 -0.32 7.31 13.86
N PRO A 76 -0.19 8.44 14.60
CA PRO A 76 -1.27 8.91 15.47
C PRO A 76 -2.59 9.15 14.71
N GLU A 77 -3.71 8.79 15.32
CA GLU A 77 -5.04 8.93 14.73
C GLU A 77 -5.34 10.37 14.29
N GLY A 78 -4.86 11.36 15.05
CA GLY A 78 -5.08 12.77 14.72
C GLY A 78 -4.34 13.27 13.49
N THR A 79 -3.35 12.53 12.98
CA THR A 79 -2.53 12.95 11.84
C THR A 79 -2.58 11.99 10.65
N ILE A 80 -3.14 10.79 10.83
CA ILE A 80 -3.12 9.75 9.80
C ILE A 80 -3.82 10.19 8.51
N ASP A 81 -4.95 10.88 8.61
CA ASP A 81 -5.70 11.38 7.45
C ASP A 81 -4.83 12.33 6.61
N SER A 82 -4.22 13.33 7.24
CA SER A 82 -3.35 14.27 6.55
C SER A 82 -2.10 13.60 5.98
N GLU A 83 -1.54 12.59 6.65
CA GLU A 83 -0.37 11.88 6.14
C GLU A 83 -0.69 11.02 4.94
N LEU A 84 -1.84 10.37 4.94
CA LEU A 84 -2.27 9.54 3.81
C LEU A 84 -2.74 10.37 2.62
N PHE A 85 -3.63 11.33 2.87
CA PHE A 85 -4.37 12.04 1.82
C PHE A 85 -3.94 13.48 1.62
N GLY A 86 -3.11 14.01 2.52
CA GLY A 86 -2.67 15.41 2.45
C GLY A 86 -3.71 16.39 2.99
N HIS A 87 -3.36 17.65 2.98
CA HIS A 87 -4.26 18.74 3.35
C HIS A 87 -3.94 19.99 2.55
N VAL A 88 -4.96 20.85 2.38
CA VAL A 88 -4.79 22.16 1.79
C VAL A 88 -4.56 23.20 2.90
N LYS A 89 -4.04 24.36 2.55
CA LYS A 89 -3.83 25.46 3.48
C LYS A 89 -5.15 25.84 4.16
N GLY A 90 -5.15 25.97 5.48
CA GLY A 90 -6.34 26.32 6.26
C GLY A 90 -7.30 25.17 6.55
N ALA A 91 -6.93 23.94 6.23
CA ALA A 91 -7.80 22.77 6.45
C ALA A 91 -8.15 22.53 7.92
N PHE A 92 -7.26 22.92 8.82
CA PHE A 92 -7.44 22.82 10.27
C PHE A 92 -6.58 23.88 10.97
N THR A 93 -6.77 24.06 12.26
CA THR A 93 -5.95 25.00 13.05
C THR A 93 -4.49 24.58 13.03
N GLY A 94 -3.63 25.47 12.53
CA GLY A 94 -2.20 25.19 12.37
C GLY A 94 -1.78 24.69 11.01
N ALA A 95 -2.73 24.49 10.08
CA ALA A 95 -2.42 24.13 8.69
C ALA A 95 -2.00 25.40 7.92
N ILE A 96 -0.75 25.81 8.12
CA ILE A 96 -0.20 27.03 7.55
C ILE A 96 0.01 26.88 6.03
N ASP A 97 0.48 25.71 5.61
CA ASP A 97 0.75 25.38 4.22
C ASP A 97 -0.03 24.13 3.79
N GLU A 98 -0.10 23.90 2.49
CA GLU A 98 -0.58 22.62 1.96
C GLU A 98 0.48 21.54 2.18
N ARG A 99 0.03 20.30 2.28
CA ARG A 99 0.90 19.12 2.38
C ARG A 99 0.36 18.03 1.46
N ASN A 100 1.23 17.46 0.65
CA ASN A 100 0.90 16.26 -0.12
C ASN A 100 0.95 15.04 0.80
N GLY A 101 -0.05 14.16 0.67
CA GLY A 101 -0.05 12.89 1.39
C GLY A 101 0.66 11.80 0.60
N TYR A 102 0.72 10.61 1.21
CA TYR A 102 1.38 9.47 0.59
C TYR A 102 0.74 9.06 -0.75
N PHE A 103 -0.59 9.18 -0.88
CA PHE A 103 -1.26 8.82 -2.13
C PHE A 103 -0.84 9.72 -3.29
N ALA A 104 -0.67 11.00 -3.05
CA ALA A 104 -0.15 11.91 -4.08
C ALA A 104 1.31 11.60 -4.42
N GLU A 105 2.13 11.33 -3.40
CA GLU A 105 3.55 11.02 -3.60
C GLU A 105 3.77 9.73 -4.36
N VAL A 106 2.95 8.71 -4.12
CA VAL A 106 3.11 7.38 -4.71
C VAL A 106 2.33 7.19 -5.99
N ASN A 107 1.71 8.23 -6.50
CA ASN A 107 0.93 8.14 -7.74
C ASN A 107 1.73 7.47 -8.85
N ASN A 108 1.12 6.53 -9.54
CA ASN A 108 1.72 5.64 -10.54
C ASN A 108 2.73 4.62 -9.98
N GLY A 109 2.89 4.55 -8.69
CA GLY A 109 3.74 3.59 -8.00
C GLY A 109 2.95 2.55 -7.22
N THR A 110 3.52 2.12 -6.10
CA THR A 110 2.91 1.12 -5.22
C THR A 110 2.94 1.60 -3.78
N ILE A 111 1.81 1.54 -3.11
CA ILE A 111 1.72 1.77 -1.67
C ILE A 111 1.37 0.48 -0.95
N PHE A 112 2.11 0.17 0.11
CA PHE A 112 1.79 -0.91 1.03
C PHE A 112 1.25 -0.29 2.32
N LEU A 113 0.01 -0.65 2.66
CA LEU A 113 -0.62 -0.20 3.90
C LEU A 113 -0.69 -1.39 4.85
N ASP A 114 0.13 -1.35 5.89
CA ASP A 114 0.10 -2.37 6.95
C ASP A 114 -0.81 -1.92 8.09
N GLU A 115 -1.40 -2.88 8.78
CA GLU A 115 -2.28 -2.65 9.92
C GLU A 115 -3.47 -1.74 9.59
N ILE A 116 -4.13 -1.98 8.45
CA ILE A 116 -5.27 -1.18 8.00
C ILE A 116 -6.46 -1.26 8.95
N GLY A 117 -6.55 -2.31 9.77
CA GLY A 117 -7.58 -2.45 10.79
C GLY A 117 -7.51 -1.37 11.88
N ASP A 118 -6.37 -0.70 12.02
CA ASP A 118 -6.19 0.39 12.97
C ASP A 118 -6.65 1.75 12.44
N LEU A 119 -7.05 1.82 11.17
CA LEU A 119 -7.59 3.06 10.58
C LEU A 119 -8.96 3.39 11.18
N ASP A 120 -9.21 4.68 11.44
CA ASP A 120 -10.54 5.13 11.82
C ASP A 120 -11.52 5.01 10.65
N LEU A 121 -12.82 5.13 10.94
CA LEU A 121 -13.85 4.95 9.92
C LEU A 121 -13.73 5.96 8.78
N ASN A 122 -13.38 7.21 9.09
CA ASN A 122 -13.21 8.25 8.08
C ASN A 122 -12.10 7.89 7.08
N CYS A 123 -10.95 7.44 7.57
CA CYS A 123 -9.86 6.99 6.71
C CYS A 123 -10.21 5.73 5.92
N GLN A 124 -10.97 4.81 6.53
CA GLN A 124 -11.45 3.61 5.83
C GLN A 124 -12.35 3.97 4.64
N VAL A 125 -13.26 4.92 4.82
CA VAL A 125 -14.14 5.39 3.75
C VAL A 125 -13.35 6.05 2.62
N LYS A 126 -12.36 6.87 2.96
CA LYS A 126 -11.48 7.50 1.97
C LYS A 126 -10.63 6.47 1.22
N LEU A 127 -10.13 5.46 1.92
CA LEU A 127 -9.37 4.37 1.30
C LEU A 127 -10.26 3.58 0.34
N LEU A 128 -11.50 3.32 0.70
CA LEU A 128 -12.44 2.64 -0.17
C LEU A 128 -12.65 3.41 -1.49
N ARG A 129 -12.73 4.73 -1.44
CA ARG A 129 -12.80 5.55 -2.65
C ARG A 129 -11.57 5.41 -3.53
N VAL A 130 -10.38 5.35 -2.94
CA VAL A 130 -9.15 5.09 -3.70
C VAL A 130 -9.24 3.75 -4.43
N LEU A 131 -9.71 2.72 -3.75
CA LEU A 131 -9.82 1.37 -4.31
C LEU A 131 -10.87 1.27 -5.41
N GLN A 132 -12.03 1.91 -5.22
CA GLN A 132 -13.16 1.78 -6.14
C GLN A 132 -13.17 2.84 -7.25
N GLU A 133 -12.83 4.08 -6.92
CA GLU A 133 -12.96 5.21 -7.83
C GLU A 133 -11.62 5.77 -8.28
N GLN A 134 -10.52 5.34 -7.68
CA GLN A 134 -9.18 5.85 -7.92
C GLN A 134 -9.10 7.37 -7.70
N THR A 135 -9.77 7.84 -6.64
CA THR A 135 -9.79 9.24 -6.24
C THR A 135 -9.60 9.38 -4.73
N PHE A 136 -9.11 10.53 -4.31
CA PHE A 136 -9.03 10.91 -2.91
C PHE A 136 -9.26 12.41 -2.77
N GLU A 137 -9.65 12.85 -1.57
CA GLU A 137 -9.82 14.26 -1.22
C GLU A 137 -8.84 14.63 -0.09
N PRO A 138 -7.92 15.56 -0.32
CA PRO A 138 -7.12 16.12 0.77
C PRO A 138 -8.02 16.78 1.82
N LEU A 139 -7.57 16.83 3.07
CA LEU A 139 -8.27 17.53 4.14
C LEU A 139 -8.51 18.99 3.76
N GLY A 140 -9.76 19.44 3.91
CA GLY A 140 -10.16 20.81 3.59
C GLY A 140 -10.50 21.05 2.13
N GLU A 141 -10.36 20.04 1.27
CA GLU A 141 -10.74 20.13 -0.14
C GLU A 141 -11.88 19.16 -0.43
N SER A 142 -12.92 19.64 -1.10
CA SER A 142 -14.06 18.81 -1.50
C SER A 142 -13.95 18.28 -2.93
N LYS A 143 -12.95 18.72 -3.68
CA LYS A 143 -12.74 18.29 -5.06
C LYS A 143 -11.90 17.01 -5.10
N PRO A 144 -12.40 15.92 -5.71
CA PRO A 144 -11.62 14.68 -5.83
C PRO A 144 -10.39 14.86 -6.71
N ARG A 145 -9.29 14.23 -6.31
CA ARG A 145 -8.07 14.13 -7.10
C ARG A 145 -7.88 12.70 -7.56
N LYS A 146 -7.47 12.51 -8.80
CA LYS A 146 -7.22 11.18 -9.35
C LYS A 146 -5.89 10.62 -8.84
N VAL A 147 -5.87 9.32 -8.61
CA VAL A 147 -4.67 8.58 -8.22
C VAL A 147 -4.67 7.21 -8.89
N ASN A 148 -3.48 6.74 -9.26
CA ASN A 148 -3.32 5.44 -9.90
C ASN A 148 -2.34 4.57 -9.11
#